data_1987098b8db068c8fc43525d58e71457
#
_entry.id   1987098b8db068c8fc43525d58e71457
#
_cell.length_a   1.000
_cell.length_b   1.000
_cell.length_c   1.000
_cell.angle_alpha   90.00
_cell.angle_beta   90.00
_cell.angle_gamma   90.00
#
_symmetry.space_group_name_H-M   'P 1'
#
loop_
_entity.id
_entity.type
_entity.pdbx_description
1 polymer ?
#
loop_
_entity_poly.entity_id
_entity_poly.type
_entity_poly.pdbx_seq_one_letter_code
_entity_poly.pdbx_strand_id
1 'polypeptide(L)'
;MAALPPALAAHRLIIGNKCFSYSLLRQAADTDRYELNVFDHEGEATIFLSGTLLLLSADLPPQLPLATESIALPAMQALLDELQGAPTHLYLFATPNARPVLIR
;
A
#
# COMPACT_ATOMS: atom_id res chain seq x y z
N MET A 1 18.92 1.21 -14.95
CA MET A 1 18.26 0.58 -13.82
C MET A 1 16.78 0.90 -13.87
N ALA A 2 15.95 -0.11 -13.78
CA ALA A 2 14.50 0.10 -13.81
C ALA A 2 14.02 0.63 -12.47
N ALA A 3 13.34 1.76 -12.49
CA ALA A 3 12.64 2.26 -11.31
C ALA A 3 11.27 1.59 -11.22
N LEU A 4 10.74 1.48 -10.00
CA LEU A 4 9.36 1.04 -9.83
C LEU A 4 8.42 2.06 -10.47
N PRO A 5 7.33 1.62 -11.10
CA PRO A 5 6.37 2.53 -11.68
C PRO A 5 5.74 3.42 -10.60
N PRO A 6 5.21 4.60 -10.97
CA PRO A 6 4.61 5.49 -9.98
C PRO A 6 3.31 4.97 -9.38
N ALA A 7 2.69 3.95 -9.99
CA ALA A 7 1.43 3.38 -9.49
C ALA A 7 1.55 1.88 -9.27
N LEU A 8 1.14 1.44 -8.09
CA LEU A 8 1.10 0.03 -7.69
C LEU A 8 -0.33 -0.32 -7.30
N ALA A 9 -0.89 -1.33 -7.95
CA ALA A 9 -2.22 -1.82 -7.63
C ALA A 9 -2.12 -3.18 -6.94
N ALA A 10 -3.03 -3.45 -6.01
CA ALA A 10 -3.08 -4.73 -5.30
C ALA A 10 -4.51 -5.06 -4.88
N HIS A 11 -4.73 -6.31 -4.51
CA HIS A 11 -6.05 -6.73 -4.02
C HIS A 11 -6.46 -5.98 -2.76
N ARG A 12 -5.50 -5.72 -1.87
CA ARG A 12 -5.75 -5.00 -0.62
C ARG A 12 -4.54 -4.17 -0.21
N LEU A 13 -4.84 -3.08 0.48
CA LEU A 13 -3.85 -2.31 1.22
C LEU A 13 -4.25 -2.34 2.69
N ILE A 14 -3.30 -2.62 3.58
CA ILE A 14 -3.50 -2.61 5.03
C ILE A 14 -2.65 -1.52 5.66
N ILE A 15 -3.27 -0.70 6.51
CA ILE A 15 -2.61 0.28 7.37
C ILE A 15 -3.16 0.08 8.77
N GLY A 16 -2.29 -0.32 9.73
CA GLY A 16 -2.74 -0.69 11.06
C GLY A 16 -3.65 -1.91 10.98
N ASN A 17 -4.88 -1.80 11.47
CA ASN A 17 -5.90 -2.84 11.33
C ASN A 17 -6.99 -2.48 10.32
N LYS A 18 -6.75 -1.48 9.48
CA LYS A 18 -7.70 -1.03 8.46
C LYS A 18 -7.28 -1.56 7.11
N CYS A 19 -8.27 -1.90 6.29
CA CYS A 19 -8.09 -2.54 5.01
C CYS A 19 -8.88 -1.79 3.93
N PHE A 20 -8.28 -1.66 2.76
CA PHE A 20 -8.93 -1.08 1.59
C PHE A 20 -8.73 -2.03 0.40
N SER A 21 -9.83 -2.51 -0.19
CA SER A 21 -9.80 -3.47 -1.30
C SER A 21 -9.61 -2.77 -2.64
N TYR A 22 -8.95 -3.45 -3.58
CA TYR A 22 -8.67 -2.96 -4.92
C TYR A 22 -7.97 -1.60 -4.88
N SER A 23 -6.89 -1.57 -4.13
CA SER A 23 -6.12 -0.35 -3.92
C SER A 23 -5.22 -0.02 -5.10
N LEU A 24 -5.11 1.26 -5.40
CA LEU A 24 -4.13 1.82 -6.32
C LEU A 24 -3.35 2.89 -5.59
N LEU A 25 -2.08 2.61 -5.29
CA LEU A 25 -1.17 3.56 -4.67
C LEU A 25 -0.36 4.25 -5.75
N ARG A 26 -0.49 5.55 -5.86
CA ARG A 26 0.28 6.37 -6.79
C ARG A 26 1.24 7.26 -6.01
N GLN A 27 2.50 7.22 -6.38
CA GLN A 27 3.50 8.11 -5.80
C GLN A 27 3.51 9.42 -6.58
N ALA A 28 3.46 10.55 -5.86
CA ALA A 28 3.56 11.84 -6.51
C ALA A 28 4.96 12.02 -7.11
N ALA A 29 5.01 12.67 -8.29
CA ALA A 29 6.24 12.75 -9.08
C ALA A 29 7.38 13.49 -8.37
N ASP A 30 7.06 14.43 -7.51
CA ASP A 30 8.02 15.31 -6.85
C ASP A 30 8.15 15.08 -5.35
N THR A 31 7.46 14.08 -4.81
CA THR A 31 7.51 13.76 -3.38
C THR A 31 7.51 12.25 -3.19
N ASP A 32 7.81 11.82 -1.95
CA ASP A 32 7.71 10.40 -1.58
C ASP A 32 6.34 10.02 -1.04
N ARG A 33 5.37 10.91 -1.17
CA ARG A 33 4.03 10.69 -0.65
C ARG A 33 3.19 9.87 -1.61
N TYR A 34 2.30 9.05 -1.04
CA TYR A 34 1.37 8.25 -1.80
C TYR A 34 -0.01 8.88 -1.81
N GLU A 35 -0.69 8.69 -2.93
CA GLU A 35 -2.10 9.01 -3.09
C GLU A 35 -2.84 7.72 -3.36
N LEU A 36 -3.97 7.52 -2.68
CA LEU A 36 -4.76 6.31 -2.77
C LEU A 36 -5.97 6.52 -3.66
N ASN A 37 -6.21 5.55 -4.55
CA ASN A 37 -7.39 5.51 -5.41
C ASN A 37 -7.92 4.09 -5.49
N VAL A 38 -9.11 3.93 -6.06
CA VAL A 38 -9.66 2.62 -6.37
C VAL A 38 -9.06 2.14 -7.68
N PHE A 39 -8.58 0.91 -7.70
CA PHE A 39 -8.11 0.29 -8.93
C PHE A 39 -9.29 -0.24 -9.73
N ASP A 40 -9.52 0.30 -10.91
CA ASP A 40 -10.59 -0.12 -11.81
C ASP A 40 -10.07 -0.66 -13.14
N HIS A 41 -8.88 -0.26 -13.55
CA HIS A 41 -8.23 -0.77 -14.76
C HIS A 41 -6.75 -0.43 -14.73
N GLU A 42 -5.94 -1.20 -15.46
CA GLU A 42 -4.52 -0.92 -15.57
C GLU A 42 -4.27 0.28 -16.48
N GLY A 43 -3.46 1.22 -15.97
CA GLY A 43 -2.92 2.32 -16.74
C GLY A 43 -1.50 2.00 -17.20
N GLU A 44 -0.93 2.87 -18.02
CA GLU A 44 0.40 2.67 -18.60
C GLU A 44 1.51 2.54 -17.55
N ALA A 45 1.40 3.25 -16.45
CA ALA A 45 2.43 3.28 -15.42
C ALA A 45 2.00 2.51 -14.16
N THR A 46 1.14 1.50 -14.32
CA THR A 46 0.61 0.72 -13.21
C THR A 46 1.09 -0.72 -13.29
N ILE A 47 1.61 -1.23 -12.17
CA ILE A 47 1.87 -2.66 -12.01
C ILE A 47 0.88 -3.21 -11.00
N PHE A 48 0.19 -4.30 -11.35
CA PHE A 48 -0.65 -5.04 -10.43
C PHE A 48 0.17 -6.07 -9.67
N LEU A 49 0.20 -5.94 -8.35
CA LEU A 49 0.88 -6.89 -7.46
C LEU A 49 -0.15 -7.81 -6.84
N SER A 50 -0.07 -9.09 -7.18
CA SER A 50 -0.98 -10.09 -6.61
C SER A 50 -0.70 -10.25 -5.12
N GLY A 51 -1.70 -9.97 -4.28
CA GLY A 51 -1.55 -10.10 -2.84
C GLY A 51 -2.01 -8.88 -2.06
N THR A 52 -1.41 -8.69 -0.90
CA THR A 52 -1.75 -7.63 0.04
C THR A 52 -0.55 -6.72 0.25
N LEU A 53 -0.76 -5.41 0.12
CA LEU A 53 0.24 -4.41 0.49
C LEU A 53 0.06 -4.03 1.95
N LEU A 54 1.15 -3.90 2.66
CA LEU A 54 1.18 -3.41 4.05
C LEU A 54 2.10 -2.20 4.11
N LEU A 55 1.54 -1.07 4.50
CA LEU A 55 2.31 0.16 4.73
C LEU A 55 2.39 0.41 6.24
N LEU A 56 3.60 0.60 6.74
CA LEU A 56 3.81 0.83 8.17
C LEU A 56 5.04 1.71 8.41
N SER A 57 5.18 2.17 9.65
CA SER A 57 6.37 2.92 10.07
C SER A 57 7.63 2.10 9.84
N ALA A 58 8.69 2.77 9.39
CA ALA A 58 9.96 2.11 9.03
C ALA A 58 10.63 1.39 10.20
N ASP A 59 10.31 1.75 11.43
CA ASP A 59 10.87 1.15 12.64
C ASP A 59 10.09 -0.07 13.16
N LEU A 60 8.99 -0.45 12.47
CA LEU A 60 8.17 -1.59 12.88
C LEU A 60 8.46 -2.81 12.02
N PRO A 61 8.37 -4.03 12.58
CA PRO A 61 8.51 -5.24 11.80
C PRO A 61 7.29 -5.48 10.94
N PRO A 62 7.45 -6.03 9.72
CA PRO A 62 6.31 -6.32 8.85
C PRO A 62 5.53 -7.52 9.36
N GLN A 63 4.29 -7.30 9.76
CA GLN A 63 3.41 -8.35 10.26
C GLN A 63 1.96 -8.00 9.94
N LEU A 64 1.25 -8.92 9.30
CA LEU A 64 -0.15 -8.73 9.02
C LEU A 64 -0.97 -8.83 10.30
N PRO A 65 -1.98 -7.96 10.48
CA PRO A 65 -2.86 -8.06 11.64
C PRO A 65 -3.72 -9.31 11.58
N LEU A 66 -4.16 -9.80 12.75
CA LEU A 66 -5.03 -10.97 12.84
C LEU A 66 -6.41 -10.71 12.24
N ALA A 67 -6.89 -9.48 12.32
CA ALA A 67 -8.17 -9.08 11.76
C ALA A 67 -8.09 -7.65 11.27
N THR A 68 -8.83 -7.37 10.20
CA THR A 68 -8.88 -6.02 9.62
C THR A 68 -10.33 -5.57 9.51
N GLU A 69 -10.50 -4.25 9.47
CA GLU A 69 -11.77 -3.60 9.22
C GLU A 69 -11.69 -2.87 7.88
N SER A 70 -12.61 -3.17 6.96
CA SER A 70 -12.70 -2.46 5.68
C SER A 70 -13.26 -1.07 5.89
N ILE A 71 -12.59 -0.07 5.31
CA ILE A 71 -13.02 1.32 5.40
C ILE A 71 -13.07 1.95 4.01
N ALA A 72 -13.79 3.07 3.92
CA ALA A 72 -13.95 3.79 2.66
C ALA A 72 -12.69 4.57 2.28
N LEU A 73 -12.59 4.92 1.00
CA LEU A 73 -11.43 5.63 0.46
C LEU A 73 -11.05 6.89 1.24
N PRO A 74 -11.99 7.81 1.58
CA PRO A 74 -11.61 9.02 2.31
C PRO A 74 -10.97 8.72 3.66
N ALA A 75 -11.50 7.74 4.40
CA ALA A 75 -10.95 7.35 5.69
C ALA A 75 -9.58 6.71 5.55
N MET A 76 -9.40 5.86 4.54
CA MET A 76 -8.10 5.22 4.29
C MET A 76 -7.04 6.24 3.85
N GLN A 77 -7.42 7.20 3.01
CA GLN A 77 -6.52 8.29 2.61
C GLN A 77 -6.08 9.12 3.80
N ALA A 78 -6.97 9.37 4.75
CA ALA A 78 -6.62 10.10 5.97
C ALA A 78 -5.59 9.35 6.81
N LEU A 79 -5.74 8.03 6.95
CA LEU A 79 -4.75 7.19 7.63
C LEU A 79 -3.41 7.21 6.91
N LEU A 80 -3.44 7.12 5.58
CA LEU A 80 -2.24 7.16 4.76
C LEU A 80 -1.49 8.48 4.93
N ASP A 81 -2.20 9.60 4.90
CA ASP A 81 -1.61 10.91 5.08
C ASP A 81 -0.98 11.07 6.46
N GLU A 82 -1.67 10.58 7.48
CA GLU A 82 -1.17 10.63 8.86
C GLU A 82 0.10 9.80 9.02
N LEU A 83 0.11 8.58 8.48
CA LEU A 83 1.27 7.69 8.57
C LEU A 83 2.48 8.27 7.85
N GLN A 84 2.28 8.97 6.74
CA GLN A 84 3.35 9.55 5.93
C GLN A 84 4.00 10.78 6.58
N GLY A 85 3.58 11.18 7.76
CA GLY A 85 4.28 12.19 8.54
C GLY A 85 5.65 11.73 9.06
N ALA A 86 5.95 10.44 8.97
CA ALA A 86 7.21 9.83 9.38
C ALA A 86 7.67 8.84 8.30
N PRO A 87 8.93 8.38 8.34
CA PRO A 87 9.41 7.37 7.40
C PRO A 87 8.58 6.09 7.45
N THR A 88 8.29 5.53 6.27
CA THR A 88 7.49 4.31 6.13
C THR A 88 8.17 3.31 5.23
N HIS A 89 7.76 2.04 5.36
CA HIS A 89 8.08 0.97 4.42
C HIS A 89 6.80 0.37 3.87
N LEU A 90 6.85 -0.02 2.60
CA LEU A 90 5.77 -0.72 1.91
C LEU A 90 6.21 -2.15 1.64
N TYR A 91 5.43 -3.12 2.13
CA TYR A 91 5.71 -4.54 1.96
C TYR A 91 4.60 -5.21 1.15
N LEU A 92 4.97 -6.27 0.42
CA LEU A 92 4.02 -7.13 -0.28
C LEU A 92 3.98 -8.49 0.40
N PHE A 93 2.77 -8.97 0.69
CA PHE A 93 2.50 -10.34 1.10
C PHE A 93 1.74 -11.03 -0.02
N ALA A 94 2.40 -11.91 -0.75
CA ALA A 94 1.76 -12.64 -1.86
C ALA A 94 0.61 -13.52 -1.36
N THR A 95 0.77 -14.12 -0.18
CA THR A 95 -0.28 -14.83 0.56
C THR A 95 -0.18 -14.42 2.02
N PRO A 96 -1.21 -14.68 2.86
CA PRO A 96 -1.15 -14.33 4.29
C PRO A 96 0.02 -14.97 5.04
N ASN A 97 0.49 -16.12 4.57
CA ASN A 97 1.59 -16.86 5.22
C ASN A 97 2.94 -16.67 4.52
N ALA A 98 2.98 -15.87 3.46
CA ALA A 98 4.21 -15.64 2.73
C ALA A 98 5.14 -14.70 3.51
N ARG A 99 6.43 -14.76 3.20
CA ARG A 99 7.38 -13.78 3.72
C ARG A 99 7.11 -12.43 3.09
N PRO A 100 7.12 -11.36 3.88
CA PRO A 100 6.96 -10.02 3.31
C PRO A 100 8.14 -9.65 2.41
N VAL A 101 7.84 -9.01 1.30
CA VAL A 101 8.84 -8.48 0.38
C VAL A 101 8.80 -6.97 0.46
N LEU A 102 9.93 -6.36 0.78
CA LEU A 102 10.03 -4.91 0.84
C LEU A 102 9.98 -4.34 -0.58
N ILE A 103 9.00 -3.46 -0.81
CA ILE A 103 8.83 -2.79 -2.11
C ILE A 103 9.56 -1.44 -2.12
N ARG A 104 9.37 -0.66 -1.06
CA ARG A 104 9.98 0.68 -0.94
C ARG A 104 10.37 0.98 0.50
#